data_4a84907f1bcc7f297ac547c21725642b
#
_entry.id   4a84907f1bcc7f297ac547c21725642b
#
_cell.length_a   1.000
_cell.length_b   1.000
_cell.length_c   1.000
_cell.angle_alpha   90.00
_cell.angle_beta   90.00
_cell.angle_gamma   90.00
#
_symmetry.space_group_name_H-M   'P 1'
#
loop_
_entity.id
_entity.type
_entity.pdbx_description
1 polymer ?
#
loop_
_entity_poly.entity_id
_entity_poly.type
_entity_poly.pdbx_seq_one_letter_code
_entity_poly.pdbx_strand_id
1 'polypeptide(L)'
;MNPPEALLTPDPLLPIQDDDLKVRVSFIIGSDGHVHSAFILDSGGPKEDETILRAIRTWRYRPALCNGIPTDSEALVRFILQ
;
A
#
# COMPACT_ATOMS: atom_id res chain seq x y z
N MET A 1 3.14 -21.54 -3.01
CA MET A 1 3.48 -20.14 -2.76
C MET A 1 2.55 -19.57 -1.69
N ASN A 2 3.11 -18.94 -0.69
CA ASN A 2 2.33 -18.27 0.34
C ASN A 2 2.25 -16.77 0.03
N PRO A 3 1.06 -16.18 0.01
CA PRO A 3 0.93 -14.74 -0.23
C PRO A 3 1.49 -13.93 0.94
N PRO A 4 1.80 -12.64 0.74
CA PRO A 4 2.21 -11.79 1.83
C PRO A 4 1.07 -11.57 2.80
N GLU A 5 1.42 -11.30 4.07
CA GLU A 5 0.45 -11.11 5.13
C GLU A 5 0.70 -9.76 5.81
N ALA A 6 -0.35 -8.97 5.96
CA ALA A 6 -0.24 -7.67 6.59
C ALA A 6 0.06 -7.81 8.08
N LEU A 7 1.13 -7.17 8.54
CA LEU A 7 1.50 -7.12 9.96
C LEU A 7 1.15 -5.79 10.58
N LEU A 8 1.42 -4.69 9.87
CA LEU A 8 1.14 -3.33 10.34
C LEU A 8 0.81 -2.48 9.13
N THR A 9 -0.47 -2.14 8.97
CA THR A 9 -0.95 -1.36 7.83
C THR A 9 -1.90 -0.27 8.32
N PRO A 10 -1.39 0.76 9.04
CA PRO A 10 -2.26 1.82 9.54
C PRO A 10 -2.88 2.60 8.38
N ASP A 11 -4.15 2.95 8.52
CA ASP A 11 -4.85 3.75 7.54
C ASP A 11 -4.30 5.17 7.53
N PRO A 12 -4.17 5.78 6.34
CA PRO A 12 -3.75 7.17 6.27
C PRO A 12 -4.85 8.09 6.82
N LEU A 13 -4.41 9.15 7.50
CA LEU A 13 -5.33 10.19 7.98
C LEU A 13 -5.57 11.18 6.84
N LEU A 14 -6.70 11.02 6.17
CA LEU A 14 -7.07 11.87 5.04
C LEU A 14 -8.12 12.89 5.47
N PRO A 15 -7.97 14.16 5.06
CA PRO A 15 -9.04 15.13 5.29
C PRO A 15 -10.25 14.74 4.46
N ILE A 16 -11.42 14.73 5.10
CA ILE A 16 -12.68 14.42 4.42
C ILE A 16 -13.12 15.66 3.67
N GLN A 17 -12.88 15.71 2.36
CA GLN A 17 -13.24 16.85 1.54
C GLN A 17 -14.15 16.48 0.38
N ASP A 18 -14.22 15.21 0.02
CA ASP A 18 -15.01 14.76 -1.11
C ASP A 18 -15.48 13.34 -0.86
N ASP A 19 -16.78 13.13 -0.98
CA ASP A 19 -17.40 11.84 -0.68
C ASP A 19 -17.08 10.76 -1.71
N ASP A 20 -16.55 11.13 -2.87
CA ASP A 20 -16.29 10.20 -3.97
C ASP A 20 -14.81 10.00 -4.25
N LEU A 21 -13.94 10.34 -3.29
CA LEU A 21 -12.50 10.19 -3.51
C LEU A 21 -12.12 8.73 -3.57
N LYS A 22 -11.48 8.35 -4.67
CA LYS A 22 -10.96 7.00 -4.88
C LYS A 22 -9.50 7.11 -5.30
N VAL A 23 -8.64 6.43 -4.55
CA VAL A 23 -7.22 6.39 -4.85
C VAL A 23 -6.78 4.94 -4.93
N ARG A 24 -6.10 4.58 -6.02
CA ARG A 24 -5.50 3.25 -6.16
C ARG A 24 -3.99 3.38 -6.19
N VAL A 25 -3.34 2.50 -5.46
CA VAL A 25 -1.89 2.49 -5.35
C VAL A 25 -1.38 1.08 -5.59
N SER A 26 -0.37 0.96 -6.44
CA SER A 26 0.37 -0.28 -6.65
C SER A 26 1.71 -0.16 -5.97
N PHE A 27 2.15 -1.22 -5.29
CA PHE A 27 3.45 -1.20 -4.63
C PHE A 27 4.02 -2.61 -4.57
N ILE A 28 5.32 -2.67 -4.28
CA ILE A 28 6.03 -3.93 -4.13
C ILE A 28 6.25 -4.19 -2.65
N ILE A 29 5.90 -5.39 -2.19
CA ILE A 29 6.25 -5.86 -0.86
C ILE A 29 7.55 -6.65 -1.03
N GLY A 30 8.64 -6.13 -0.50
CA GLY A 30 9.94 -6.76 -0.66
C GLY A 30 10.09 -8.01 0.17
N SER A 31 11.12 -8.79 -0.15
CA SER A 31 11.48 -9.98 0.62
C SER A 31 11.84 -9.65 2.06
N ASP A 32 12.09 -8.39 2.37
CA ASP A 32 12.36 -7.87 3.71
C ASP A 32 11.09 -7.48 4.46
N GLY A 33 9.90 -7.57 3.83
CA GLY A 33 8.64 -7.16 4.42
C GLY A 33 8.34 -5.69 4.35
N HIS A 34 9.21 -4.90 3.75
CA HIS A 34 9.04 -3.46 3.58
C HIS A 34 8.39 -3.14 2.25
N VAL A 35 7.70 -2.00 2.19
CA VAL A 35 7.11 -1.51 0.95
C VAL A 35 8.18 -0.81 0.12
N HIS A 36 8.23 -1.17 -1.16
CA HIS A 36 9.13 -0.56 -2.15
C HIS A 36 8.31 -0.12 -3.36
N SER A 37 8.80 0.89 -4.08
CA SER A 37 8.27 1.28 -5.40
C SER A 37 6.77 1.48 -5.43
N ALA A 38 6.26 2.37 -4.57
CA ALA A 38 4.82 2.68 -4.56
C ALA A 38 4.47 3.67 -5.67
N PHE A 39 3.40 3.36 -6.41
CA PHE A 39 2.92 4.19 -7.53
C PHE A 39 1.43 4.47 -7.38
N ILE A 40 1.03 5.71 -7.64
CA ILE A 40 -0.36 6.08 -7.69
C ILE A 40 -0.91 5.72 -9.07
N LEU A 41 -1.94 4.89 -9.11
CA LEU A 41 -2.63 4.53 -10.35
C LEU A 41 -3.81 5.47 -10.61
N ASP A 42 -4.60 5.76 -9.58
CA ASP A 42 -5.67 6.75 -9.65
C ASP A 42 -5.43 7.78 -8.56
N SER A 43 -5.25 9.03 -8.95
CA SER A 43 -4.92 10.11 -8.03
C SER A 43 -6.17 10.66 -7.36
N GLY A 44 -6.04 10.99 -6.07
CA GLY A 44 -7.06 11.72 -5.31
C GLY A 44 -6.69 13.17 -5.08
N GLY A 45 -5.62 13.65 -5.72
CA GLY A 45 -5.10 14.99 -5.53
C GLY A 45 -3.71 14.97 -4.90
N PRO A 46 -2.91 16.03 -5.08
CA PRO A 46 -1.52 16.03 -4.62
C PRO A 46 -1.35 15.80 -3.12
N LYS A 47 -2.22 16.40 -2.30
CA LYS A 47 -2.12 16.26 -0.85
C LYS A 47 -2.52 14.87 -0.39
N GLU A 48 -3.60 14.34 -0.95
CA GLU A 48 -4.12 13.03 -0.63
C GLU A 48 -3.13 11.95 -1.06
N ASP A 49 -2.58 12.09 -2.26
CA ASP A 49 -1.59 11.15 -2.77
C ASP A 49 -0.34 11.10 -1.90
N GLU A 50 0.16 12.28 -1.49
CA GLU A 50 1.33 12.36 -0.62
C GLU A 50 1.08 11.70 0.73
N THR A 51 -0.09 11.98 1.34
CA THR A 51 -0.47 11.40 2.62
C THR A 51 -0.54 9.89 2.54
N ILE A 52 -1.14 9.37 1.47
CA ILE A 52 -1.29 7.94 1.25
C ILE A 52 0.08 7.28 1.05
N LEU A 53 0.92 7.84 0.20
CA LEU A 53 2.25 7.28 -0.05
C LEU A 53 3.10 7.27 1.22
N ARG A 54 3.01 8.32 2.03
CA ARG A 54 3.72 8.39 3.30
C ARG A 54 3.27 7.30 4.25
N ALA A 55 1.96 7.07 4.34
CA ALA A 55 1.41 6.01 5.17
C ALA A 55 1.83 4.62 4.70
N ILE A 56 1.73 4.37 3.39
CA ILE A 56 2.07 3.07 2.81
C ILE A 56 3.55 2.73 3.04
N ARG A 57 4.43 3.70 2.98
CA ARG A 57 5.86 3.49 3.21
C ARG A 57 6.17 3.01 4.62
N THR A 58 5.28 3.23 5.58
CA THR A 58 5.46 2.73 6.94
C THR A 58 4.89 1.34 7.15
N TRP A 59 4.16 0.83 6.17
CA TRP A 59 3.51 -0.47 6.27
C TRP A 59 4.54 -1.59 6.33
N ARG A 60 4.18 -2.65 7.06
CA ARG A 60 5.04 -3.82 7.24
C ARG A 60 4.25 -5.07 6.95
N TYR A 61 4.88 -6.00 6.26
CA TYR A 61 4.29 -7.26 5.85
C TYR A 61 5.21 -8.42 6.22
N ARG A 62 4.58 -9.59 6.39
CA ARG A 62 5.33 -10.84 6.29
C ARG A 62 5.46 -11.10 4.79
N PRO A 63 6.70 -11.24 4.27
CA PRO A 63 6.88 -11.36 2.82
C PRO A 63 6.25 -12.61 2.25
N ALA A 64 5.90 -12.57 0.95
CA ALA A 64 5.46 -13.76 0.25
C ALA A 64 6.58 -14.80 0.25
N LEU A 65 6.20 -16.08 0.28
CA LEU A 65 7.14 -17.19 0.24
C LEU A 65 6.95 -17.99 -1.02
N CYS A 66 8.06 -18.30 -1.68
CA CYS A 66 8.09 -19.20 -2.81
C CYS A 66 8.97 -20.38 -2.42
N ASN A 67 8.37 -21.56 -2.22
CA ASN A 67 9.07 -22.74 -1.71
C ASN A 67 9.80 -22.46 -0.38
N GLY A 68 9.16 -21.67 0.49
CA GLY A 68 9.73 -21.32 1.79
C GLY A 68 10.74 -20.18 1.77
N ILE A 69 11.02 -19.60 0.60
CA ILE A 69 12.01 -18.52 0.46
C ILE A 69 11.29 -17.19 0.33
N PRO A 70 11.61 -16.17 1.17
CA PRO A 70 11.02 -14.84 1.03
C PRO A 70 11.29 -14.27 -0.35
N THR A 71 10.23 -13.71 -0.97
CA THR A 71 10.31 -13.18 -2.32
C THR A 71 9.51 -11.88 -2.42
N ASP A 72 9.87 -11.04 -3.39
CA ASP A 72 9.13 -9.81 -3.66
C ASP A 72 7.77 -10.15 -4.26
N SER A 73 6.76 -9.32 -3.93
CA SER A 73 5.42 -9.50 -4.52
C SER A 73 4.79 -8.14 -4.78
N GLU A 74 3.93 -8.11 -5.78
CA GLU A 74 3.18 -6.91 -6.11
C GLU A 74 1.86 -6.89 -5.36
N ALA A 75 1.46 -5.70 -4.89
CA ALA A 75 0.21 -5.51 -4.18
C ALA A 75 -0.52 -4.29 -4.71
N LEU A 76 -1.84 -4.32 -4.59
CA LEU A 76 -2.71 -3.22 -4.99
C LEU A 76 -3.63 -2.90 -3.84
N VAL A 77 -3.72 -1.62 -3.49
CA VAL A 77 -4.64 -1.16 -2.45
C VAL A 77 -5.50 -0.03 -3.01
N ARG A 78 -6.75 -0.03 -2.57
CA ARG A 78 -7.72 0.99 -2.96
C ARG A 78 -8.21 1.70 -1.70
N PHE A 79 -8.14 3.02 -1.71
CA PHE A 79 -8.71 3.84 -0.66
C PHE A 79 -9.98 4.49 -1.20
N ILE A 80 -11.09 4.25 -0.52
CA ILE A 80 -12.38 4.85 -0.86
C ILE A 80 -12.80 5.69 0.33
N LEU A 81 -12.96 6.98 0.11
CA LEU A 81 -13.43 7.92 1.14
C LEU A 81 -14.90 8.24 0.87
N GLN A 82 -15.70 8.06 1.88
CA GLN A 82 -17.13 8.37 1.81
C GLN A 82 -17.48 9.46 2.81
#